data_637ff8cca34152cae93a759350946ef8
#
_entry.id   637ff8cca34152cae93a759350946ef8
#
_cell.length_a   1.000
_cell.length_b   1.000
_cell.length_c   1.000
_cell.angle_alpha   90.00
_cell.angle_beta   90.00
_cell.angle_gamma   90.00
#
_symmetry.space_group_name_H-M   'P 1'
#
loop_
_entity.id
_entity.type
_entity.pdbx_description
1 polymer ?
#
loop_
_entity_poly.entity_id
_entity_poly.type
_entity_poly.pdbx_seq_one_letter_code
_entity_poly.pdbx_strand_id
1 'polypeptide(L)'
;RPAGFCSRKCRQASFRLRHRRELEAEHALPQRFAYADPPYPGLSAKYYRAEESFAGEVDHEELVARLSAPGAYYGWALSTSARALRFVLPMCPPEARVCAWVKPIGVPPASAGIHNNWEPLIVVGGRQRPPGRSDWLRAQPARFEGELPGRKPSEFIAWLFDLLGMVPGDTLDDLFPGTGIVGRAWASLNVGAAQLPLFDGAPR
;
A
#
# COMPACT_ATOMS: atom_id res chain seq x y z
N ARG A 1 -35.49 -5.48 33.54
CA ARG A 1 -35.91 -4.98 32.21
C ARG A 1 -34.68 -4.40 31.56
N PRO A 2 -34.34 -4.74 30.29
CA PRO A 2 -33.21 -4.07 29.59
C PRO A 2 -33.55 -2.58 29.47
N ALA A 3 -32.59 -1.72 29.80
CA ALA A 3 -32.75 -0.29 29.70
C ALA A 3 -33.10 0.11 28.27
N GLY A 4 -34.36 0.49 28.04
CA GLY A 4 -34.85 0.93 26.75
C GLY A 4 -34.18 2.26 26.35
N PHE A 5 -33.77 2.40 25.11
CA PHE A 5 -33.25 3.67 24.61
C PHE A 5 -34.34 4.76 24.64
N CYS A 6 -34.04 5.88 25.27
CA CYS A 6 -34.98 6.99 25.46
C CYS A 6 -35.37 7.72 24.16
N SER A 7 -34.55 7.62 23.07
CA SER A 7 -34.82 8.29 21.80
C SER A 7 -34.09 7.64 20.61
N ARG A 8 -34.47 8.06 19.37
CA ARG A 8 -33.77 7.70 18.12
C ARG A 8 -32.30 8.12 18.17
N LYS A 9 -31.98 9.30 18.76
CA LYS A 9 -30.61 9.78 18.94
C LYS A 9 -29.78 8.86 19.84
N CYS A 10 -30.35 8.34 20.95
CA CYS A 10 -29.66 7.40 21.83
C CYS A 10 -29.36 6.06 21.12
N ARG A 11 -30.28 5.55 20.31
CA ARG A 11 -30.04 4.33 19.50
C ARG A 11 -28.91 4.53 18.50
N GLN A 12 -28.91 5.67 17.80
CA GLN A 12 -27.83 5.99 16.85
C GLN A 12 -26.48 6.17 17.56
N ALA A 13 -26.46 6.83 18.72
CA ALA A 13 -25.22 7.00 19.48
C ALA A 13 -24.66 5.65 19.96
N SER A 14 -25.53 4.78 20.49
CA SER A 14 -25.13 3.44 20.92
C SER A 14 -24.69 2.55 19.77
N PHE A 15 -25.32 2.67 18.59
CA PHE A 15 -24.88 1.96 17.37
C PHE A 15 -23.48 2.42 16.94
N ARG A 16 -23.26 3.76 16.90
CA ARG A 16 -21.95 4.31 16.55
C ARG A 16 -20.84 3.90 17.52
N LEU A 17 -21.15 3.87 18.84
CA LEU A 17 -20.20 3.43 19.84
C LEU A 17 -19.85 1.95 19.72
N ARG A 18 -20.85 1.09 19.49
CA ARG A 18 -20.59 -0.35 19.24
C ARG A 18 -19.76 -0.56 17.99
N HIS A 19 -20.17 0.03 16.88
CA HIS A 19 -19.46 -0.09 15.62
C HIS A 19 -18.00 0.43 15.71
N ARG A 20 -17.78 1.54 16.45
CA ARG A 20 -16.43 2.04 16.72
C ARG A 20 -15.60 1.03 17.52
N ARG A 21 -16.15 0.41 18.56
CA ARG A 21 -15.46 -0.62 19.37
C ARG A 21 -15.14 -1.87 18.57
N GLU A 22 -16.05 -2.29 17.71
CA GLU A 22 -15.84 -3.42 16.80
C GLU A 22 -14.70 -3.13 15.82
N LEU A 23 -14.68 -1.94 15.21
CA LEU A 23 -13.59 -1.50 14.35
C LEU A 23 -12.25 -1.37 15.12
N GLU A 24 -12.27 -0.81 16.32
CA GLU A 24 -11.07 -0.71 17.17
C GLU A 24 -10.54 -2.09 17.55
N ALA A 25 -11.41 -3.05 17.85
CA ALA A 25 -11.02 -4.43 18.14
C ALA A 25 -10.47 -5.15 16.91
N GLU A 26 -11.09 -4.99 15.76
CA GLU A 26 -10.60 -5.54 14.48
C GLU A 26 -9.25 -4.91 14.10
N HIS A 27 -9.10 -3.60 14.30
CA HIS A 27 -7.86 -2.89 14.04
C HIS A 27 -6.72 -3.28 14.99
N ALA A 28 -7.02 -3.83 16.16
CA ALA A 28 -6.02 -4.27 17.13
C ALA A 28 -5.38 -5.62 16.75
N LEU A 29 -6.02 -6.40 15.86
CA LEU A 29 -5.47 -7.68 15.43
C LEU A 29 -4.43 -7.48 14.33
N PRO A 30 -3.32 -8.26 14.36
CA PRO A 30 -2.37 -8.31 13.26
C PRO A 30 -3.07 -8.66 11.95
N GLN A 31 -2.76 -7.92 10.91
CA GLN A 31 -3.34 -8.11 9.58
C GLN A 31 -2.24 -8.40 8.55
N ARG A 32 -2.65 -9.02 7.44
CA ARG A 32 -1.76 -9.31 6.32
C ARG A 32 -2.01 -8.36 5.17
N PHE A 33 -0.95 -7.74 4.68
CA PHE A 33 -0.99 -6.79 3.56
C PHE A 33 -0.11 -7.28 2.42
N ALA A 34 -0.36 -6.76 1.22
CA ALA A 34 0.51 -6.99 0.08
C ALA A 34 0.91 -5.69 -0.62
N TYR A 35 2.12 -5.70 -1.16
CA TYR A 35 2.59 -4.71 -2.11
C TYR A 35 3.11 -5.41 -3.35
N ALA A 36 2.73 -4.91 -4.53
CA ALA A 36 3.21 -5.38 -5.81
C ALA A 36 3.73 -4.22 -6.66
N ASP A 37 4.96 -4.35 -7.17
CA ASP A 37 5.59 -3.43 -8.12
C ASP A 37 6.12 -4.23 -9.32
N PRO A 38 5.21 -4.89 -10.09
CA PRO A 38 5.62 -5.74 -11.18
C PRO A 38 6.23 -4.93 -12.32
N PRO A 39 7.05 -5.54 -13.18
CA PRO A 39 7.38 -4.96 -14.46
C PRO A 39 6.12 -4.52 -15.19
N TYR A 40 6.09 -3.27 -15.66
CA TYR A 40 4.89 -2.74 -16.30
C TYR A 40 4.61 -3.44 -17.63
N PRO A 41 3.33 -3.60 -18.03
CA PRO A 41 2.95 -4.27 -19.27
C PRO A 41 3.74 -3.78 -20.48
N GLY A 42 4.34 -4.69 -21.23
CA GLY A 42 5.17 -4.41 -22.40
C GLY A 42 6.59 -3.92 -22.10
N LEU A 43 7.03 -3.87 -20.84
CA LEU A 43 8.37 -3.43 -20.47
C LEU A 43 9.25 -4.52 -19.86
N SER A 44 8.69 -5.68 -19.49
CA SER A 44 9.42 -6.79 -18.87
C SER A 44 10.62 -7.23 -19.70
N ALA A 45 10.42 -7.50 -20.99
CA ALA A 45 11.48 -7.93 -21.89
C ALA A 45 12.56 -6.85 -22.12
N LYS A 46 12.22 -5.57 -21.96
CA LYS A 46 13.15 -4.45 -22.20
C LYS A 46 14.15 -4.27 -21.05
N TYR A 47 13.71 -4.49 -19.81
CA TYR A 47 14.54 -4.15 -18.64
C TYR A 47 15.07 -5.37 -17.88
N TYR A 48 14.41 -6.54 -18.00
CA TYR A 48 14.71 -7.72 -17.17
C TYR A 48 15.13 -8.95 -17.94
N ARG A 49 15.20 -8.91 -19.31
CA ARG A 49 15.58 -10.08 -20.13
C ARG A 49 16.95 -10.67 -19.77
N ALA A 50 17.84 -9.90 -19.20
CA ALA A 50 19.18 -10.33 -18.83
C ALA A 50 19.30 -10.86 -17.38
N GLU A 51 18.23 -10.81 -16.60
CA GLU A 51 18.24 -11.33 -15.23
C GLU A 51 17.90 -12.82 -15.22
N GLU A 52 18.64 -13.61 -14.42
CA GLU A 52 18.43 -15.06 -14.27
C GLU A 52 17.01 -15.40 -13.76
N SER A 53 16.34 -14.45 -13.08
CA SER A 53 14.99 -14.59 -12.56
C SER A 53 13.88 -14.20 -13.54
N PHE A 54 14.22 -13.88 -14.80
CA PHE A 54 13.23 -13.45 -15.79
C PHE A 54 12.29 -14.60 -16.19
N ALA A 55 11.08 -14.61 -15.62
CA ALA A 55 10.02 -15.61 -15.88
C ALA A 55 9.05 -15.21 -17.01
N GLY A 56 9.37 -14.19 -17.81
CA GLY A 56 8.48 -13.69 -18.86
C GLY A 56 7.68 -12.46 -18.44
N GLU A 57 6.60 -12.17 -19.16
CA GLU A 57 5.72 -11.05 -18.84
C GLU A 57 4.77 -11.44 -17.69
N VAL A 58 4.58 -10.53 -16.74
CA VAL A 58 3.68 -10.75 -15.60
C VAL A 58 2.23 -10.74 -16.11
N ASP A 59 1.48 -11.79 -15.81
CA ASP A 59 0.04 -11.80 -16.00
C ASP A 59 -0.61 -10.92 -14.91
N HIS A 60 -1.03 -9.74 -15.34
CA HIS A 60 -1.63 -8.75 -14.43
C HIS A 60 -3.05 -9.14 -14.01
N GLU A 61 -3.78 -9.90 -14.81
CA GLU A 61 -5.10 -10.40 -14.46
C GLU A 61 -5.00 -11.45 -13.34
N GLU A 62 -4.09 -12.42 -13.49
CA GLU A 62 -3.81 -13.40 -12.44
C GLU A 62 -3.28 -12.73 -11.16
N LEU A 63 -2.38 -11.75 -11.29
CA LEU A 63 -1.85 -11.00 -10.15
C LEU A 63 -2.96 -10.28 -9.37
N VAL A 64 -3.84 -9.54 -10.06
CA VAL A 64 -4.95 -8.82 -9.43
C VAL A 64 -5.96 -9.80 -8.83
N ALA A 65 -6.27 -10.90 -9.52
CA ALA A 65 -7.15 -11.94 -8.98
C ALA A 65 -6.57 -12.54 -7.68
N ARG A 66 -5.28 -12.82 -7.63
CA ARG A 66 -4.58 -13.31 -6.43
C ARG A 66 -4.60 -12.29 -5.28
N LEU A 67 -4.34 -11.01 -5.59
CA LEU A 67 -4.37 -9.92 -4.60
C LEU A 67 -5.79 -9.73 -4.02
N SER A 68 -6.81 -9.92 -4.85
CA SER A 68 -8.22 -9.69 -4.51
C SER A 68 -8.95 -10.94 -4.02
N ALA A 69 -8.25 -12.08 -3.92
CA ALA A 69 -8.87 -13.31 -3.44
C ALA A 69 -9.41 -13.14 -2.01
N PRO A 70 -10.64 -13.63 -1.72
CA PRO A 70 -11.24 -13.46 -0.41
C PRO A 70 -10.35 -13.96 0.73
N GLY A 71 -10.07 -13.09 1.70
CA GLY A 71 -9.23 -13.42 2.87
C GLY A 71 -7.73 -13.51 2.58
N ALA A 72 -7.25 -13.26 1.37
CA ALA A 72 -5.83 -13.28 1.06
C ALA A 72 -5.09 -12.16 1.78
N TYR A 73 -5.62 -10.94 1.72
CA TYR A 73 -5.06 -9.74 2.31
C TYR A 73 -6.14 -8.84 2.90
N TYR A 74 -5.80 -8.15 3.98
CA TYR A 74 -6.66 -7.12 4.57
C TYR A 74 -6.65 -5.83 3.73
N GLY A 75 -5.56 -5.60 3.04
CA GLY A 75 -5.39 -4.53 2.07
C GLY A 75 -4.15 -4.77 1.21
N TRP A 76 -4.16 -4.21 0.02
CA TRP A 76 -3.03 -4.33 -0.89
C TRP A 76 -2.82 -3.07 -1.73
N ALA A 77 -1.62 -2.90 -2.23
CA ALA A 77 -1.26 -1.82 -3.13
C ALA A 77 -0.49 -2.35 -4.34
N LEU A 78 -0.79 -1.79 -5.52
CA LEU A 78 -0.18 -2.16 -6.79
C LEU A 78 0.35 -0.92 -7.50
N SER A 79 1.66 -0.85 -7.67
CA SER A 79 2.30 0.16 -8.51
C SER A 79 2.12 -0.16 -10.00
N THR A 80 1.86 0.86 -10.79
CA THR A 80 1.80 0.74 -12.25
C THR A 80 2.24 2.04 -12.93
N SER A 81 2.37 2.05 -14.25
CA SER A 81 2.64 3.29 -14.99
C SER A 81 1.36 4.00 -15.39
N ALA A 82 1.43 5.33 -15.57
CA ALA A 82 0.32 6.12 -16.07
C ALA A 82 -0.22 5.60 -17.42
N ARG A 83 0.67 5.04 -18.26
CA ARG A 83 0.28 4.44 -19.57
C ARG A 83 -0.44 3.10 -19.42
N ALA A 84 -0.04 2.29 -18.42
CA ALA A 84 -0.62 0.96 -18.18
C ALA A 84 -1.90 1.03 -17.35
N LEU A 85 -2.17 2.14 -16.65
CA LEU A 85 -3.30 2.29 -15.76
C LEU A 85 -4.64 1.92 -16.42
N ARG A 86 -4.85 2.32 -17.67
CA ARG A 86 -6.06 2.01 -18.45
C ARG A 86 -6.31 0.50 -18.66
N PHE A 87 -5.27 -0.31 -18.60
CA PHE A 87 -5.37 -1.75 -18.75
C PHE A 87 -5.51 -2.45 -17.41
N VAL A 88 -4.79 -1.96 -16.38
CA VAL A 88 -4.73 -2.60 -15.07
C VAL A 88 -5.96 -2.25 -14.21
N LEU A 89 -6.41 -0.99 -14.23
CA LEU A 89 -7.51 -0.54 -13.37
C LEU A 89 -8.84 -1.29 -13.60
N PRO A 90 -9.25 -1.64 -14.83
CA PRO A 90 -10.47 -2.41 -15.05
C PRO A 90 -10.44 -3.85 -14.48
N MET A 91 -9.26 -4.39 -14.18
CA MET A 91 -9.10 -5.70 -13.53
C MET A 91 -9.30 -5.62 -12.01
N CYS A 92 -9.17 -4.41 -11.45
CA CYS A 92 -9.23 -4.20 -10.01
C CYS A 92 -10.68 -4.17 -9.49
N PRO A 93 -10.91 -4.47 -8.20
CA PRO A 93 -12.21 -4.31 -7.57
C PRO A 93 -12.77 -2.89 -7.69
N PRO A 94 -14.10 -2.70 -7.71
CA PRO A 94 -14.73 -1.39 -7.91
C PRO A 94 -14.40 -0.37 -6.81
N GLU A 95 -14.03 -0.81 -5.62
CA GLU A 95 -13.57 0.02 -4.50
C GLU A 95 -12.11 0.46 -4.62
N ALA A 96 -11.39 0.02 -5.65
CA ALA A 96 -10.00 0.39 -5.87
C ALA A 96 -9.82 1.91 -5.99
N ARG A 97 -8.85 2.44 -5.24
CA ARG A 97 -8.50 3.85 -5.25
C ARG A 97 -7.18 4.06 -5.97
N VAL A 98 -7.15 5.02 -6.90
CA VAL A 98 -5.91 5.43 -7.55
C VAL A 98 -5.30 6.58 -6.76
N CYS A 99 -4.08 6.36 -6.27
CA CYS A 99 -3.25 7.36 -5.62
C CYS A 99 -2.09 7.75 -6.55
N ALA A 100 -1.48 8.91 -6.36
CA ALA A 100 -0.48 9.44 -7.28
C ALA A 100 0.86 9.73 -6.56
N TRP A 101 1.93 9.04 -6.95
CA TRP A 101 3.26 9.47 -6.60
C TRP A 101 3.79 10.46 -7.65
N VAL A 102 3.86 11.73 -7.29
CA VAL A 102 4.32 12.84 -8.15
C VAL A 102 5.82 13.04 -7.99
N LYS A 103 6.54 13.00 -9.10
CA LYS A 103 8.00 13.18 -9.19
C LYS A 103 8.29 14.61 -9.60
N PRO A 104 8.95 15.43 -8.76
CA PRO A 104 9.25 16.84 -9.09
C PRO A 104 10.09 17.01 -10.35
N ILE A 105 10.98 16.05 -10.62
CA ILE A 105 11.75 15.99 -11.86
C ILE A 105 11.35 14.72 -12.58
N GLY A 106 10.56 14.86 -13.65
CA GLY A 106 10.15 13.75 -14.48
C GLY A 106 11.33 13.16 -15.25
N VAL A 107 11.27 11.85 -15.51
CA VAL A 107 12.18 11.19 -16.44
C VAL A 107 11.54 11.29 -17.83
N PRO A 108 12.14 12.02 -18.77
CA PRO A 108 11.58 12.07 -20.12
C PRO A 108 11.64 10.68 -20.76
N PRO A 109 10.53 10.18 -21.30
CA PRO A 109 10.59 8.99 -22.13
C PRO A 109 11.36 9.34 -23.42
N ALA A 110 12.26 8.47 -23.84
CA ALA A 110 13.13 8.68 -24.98
C ALA A 110 12.39 8.97 -26.31
N SER A 111 11.09 8.78 -26.39
CA SER A 111 10.35 8.82 -27.66
C SER A 111 8.97 9.53 -27.62
N ALA A 112 8.47 9.98 -26.49
CA ALA A 112 7.04 10.40 -26.42
C ALA A 112 6.82 11.90 -26.22
N GLY A 113 7.83 12.70 -26.03
CA GLY A 113 7.71 14.16 -25.79
C GLY A 113 6.99 14.55 -24.48
N ILE A 114 6.37 13.57 -23.77
CA ILE A 114 5.65 13.79 -22.52
C ILE A 114 6.47 13.19 -21.37
N HIS A 115 6.76 13.99 -20.35
CA HIS A 115 7.49 13.56 -19.17
C HIS A 115 6.62 12.66 -18.27
N ASN A 116 7.21 11.60 -17.72
CA ASN A 116 6.58 10.72 -16.72
C ASN A 116 6.72 11.34 -15.32
N ASN A 117 5.91 12.34 -15.02
CA ASN A 117 5.98 13.10 -13.77
C ASN A 117 5.23 12.45 -12.61
N TRP A 118 4.53 11.34 -12.84
CA TRP A 118 3.84 10.63 -11.80
C TRP A 118 3.69 9.13 -12.09
N GLU A 119 3.55 8.36 -11.03
CA GLU A 119 3.21 6.95 -11.08
C GLU A 119 1.94 6.69 -10.27
N PRO A 120 0.96 5.95 -10.82
CA PRO A 120 -0.19 5.48 -10.08
C PRO A 120 0.19 4.41 -9.06
N LEU A 121 -0.45 4.50 -7.89
CA LEU A 121 -0.51 3.44 -6.89
C LEU A 121 -1.99 3.10 -6.69
N ILE A 122 -2.39 1.90 -7.08
CA ILE A 122 -3.74 1.39 -6.88
C ILE A 122 -3.79 0.79 -5.49
N VAL A 123 -4.76 1.20 -4.66
CA VAL A 123 -4.92 0.74 -3.28
C VAL A 123 -6.31 0.16 -3.08
N VAL A 124 -6.39 -1.01 -2.47
CA VAL A 124 -7.63 -1.69 -2.11
C VAL A 124 -7.60 -2.13 -0.65
N GLY A 125 -8.70 -1.93 0.06
CA GLY A 125 -8.79 -2.28 1.48
C GLY A 125 -7.92 -1.44 2.39
N GLY A 126 -7.42 -2.05 3.46
CA GLY A 126 -6.59 -1.41 4.47
C GLY A 126 -7.38 -0.85 5.65
N ARG A 127 -6.66 -0.54 6.75
CA ARG A 127 -7.29 0.06 7.94
C ARG A 127 -7.67 1.50 7.69
N GLN A 128 -8.90 1.83 8.05
CA GLN A 128 -9.34 3.22 8.09
C GLN A 128 -8.75 3.92 9.30
N ARG A 129 -8.13 5.06 9.09
CA ARG A 129 -7.60 5.93 10.15
C ARG A 129 -8.12 7.36 9.95
N PRO A 130 -8.70 7.99 10.96
CA PRO A 130 -8.91 9.44 10.96
C PRO A 130 -7.62 10.16 11.41
N PRO A 131 -7.32 11.38 10.89
CA PRO A 131 -7.94 12.02 9.73
C PRO A 131 -7.57 11.34 8.41
N GLY A 132 -8.29 11.69 7.35
CA GLY A 132 -8.05 11.17 5.99
C GLY A 132 -6.61 11.37 5.54
N ARG A 133 -6.11 10.42 4.76
CA ARG A 133 -4.77 10.44 4.18
C ARG A 133 -4.79 11.13 2.83
N SER A 134 -3.65 11.70 2.44
CA SER A 134 -3.51 12.24 1.09
C SER A 134 -3.39 11.09 0.08
N ASP A 135 -4.16 11.18 -0.98
CA ASP A 135 -4.10 10.25 -2.12
C ASP A 135 -2.99 10.63 -3.13
N TRP A 136 -2.13 11.56 -2.77
CA TRP A 136 -0.95 11.89 -3.54
C TRP A 136 0.26 12.16 -2.65
N LEU A 137 1.44 11.88 -3.19
CA LEU A 137 2.73 12.14 -2.58
C LEU A 137 3.63 12.86 -3.59
N ARG A 138 4.34 13.89 -3.17
CA ARG A 138 5.43 14.50 -3.94
C ARG A 138 6.76 14.09 -3.33
N ALA A 139 7.51 13.23 -4.03
CA ALA A 139 8.83 12.78 -3.60
C ALA A 139 9.73 12.49 -4.80
N GLN A 140 11.02 12.78 -4.68
CA GLN A 140 12.01 12.45 -5.70
C GLN A 140 12.24 10.94 -5.75
N PRO A 141 12.39 10.34 -6.95
CA PRO A 141 12.94 9.00 -7.06
C PRO A 141 14.30 8.90 -6.36
N ALA A 142 14.53 7.81 -5.64
CA ALA A 142 15.83 7.56 -5.06
C ALA A 142 16.86 7.39 -6.21
N ARG A 143 17.96 8.15 -6.14
CA ARG A 143 19.07 8.09 -7.09
C ARG A 143 20.31 7.70 -6.34
N PHE A 144 20.89 6.56 -6.73
CA PHE A 144 22.24 6.17 -6.32
C PHE A 144 22.99 5.75 -7.58
N GLU A 145 24.26 6.15 -7.68
CA GLU A 145 25.12 5.75 -8.78
C GLU A 145 25.25 4.22 -8.80
N GLY A 146 24.99 3.60 -9.97
CA GLY A 146 25.12 2.16 -10.17
C GLY A 146 23.92 1.31 -9.76
N GLU A 147 22.81 1.89 -9.28
CA GLU A 147 21.60 1.13 -8.91
C GLU A 147 20.52 1.13 -10.01
N LEU A 148 19.68 0.10 -9.98
CA LEU A 148 18.54 -0.07 -10.89
C LEU A 148 17.63 1.17 -10.86
N PRO A 149 17.20 1.70 -12.02
CA PRO A 149 16.28 2.80 -12.10
C PRO A 149 14.91 2.39 -11.53
N GLY A 150 14.27 3.30 -10.77
CA GLY A 150 12.91 3.08 -10.25
C GLY A 150 12.81 2.73 -8.77
N ARG A 151 13.92 2.76 -8.03
CA ARG A 151 13.90 2.55 -6.58
C ARG A 151 12.95 3.54 -5.89
N LYS A 152 12.05 3.02 -5.06
CA LYS A 152 11.11 3.83 -4.28
C LYS A 152 11.85 4.59 -3.18
N PRO A 153 11.62 5.92 -3.02
CA PRO A 153 12.20 6.68 -1.92
C PRO A 153 11.54 6.32 -0.57
N SER A 154 12.21 6.66 0.54
CA SER A 154 11.71 6.40 1.89
C SER A 154 10.33 7.02 2.15
N GLU A 155 10.09 8.21 1.61
CA GLU A 155 8.81 8.91 1.71
C GLU A 155 7.67 8.13 1.02
N PHE A 156 7.96 7.49 -0.12
CA PHE A 156 7.00 6.61 -0.79
C PHE A 156 6.66 5.40 0.09
N ILE A 157 7.67 4.79 0.68
CA ILE A 157 7.50 3.59 1.52
C ILE A 157 6.66 3.94 2.76
N ALA A 158 6.95 5.05 3.42
CA ALA A 158 6.18 5.52 4.57
C ALA A 158 4.71 5.83 4.18
N TRP A 159 4.50 6.50 3.05
CA TRP A 159 3.18 6.79 2.51
C TRP A 159 2.39 5.54 2.13
N LEU A 160 3.05 4.53 1.52
CA LEU A 160 2.46 3.22 1.23
C LEU A 160 1.90 2.56 2.50
N PHE A 161 2.71 2.49 3.57
CA PHE A 161 2.29 1.89 4.84
C PHE A 161 1.16 2.70 5.49
N ASP A 162 1.21 4.03 5.40
CA ASP A 162 0.14 4.89 5.89
C ASP A 162 -1.15 4.71 5.10
N LEU A 163 -1.11 4.65 3.76
CA LEU A 163 -2.28 4.39 2.91
C LEU A 163 -2.96 3.06 3.26
N LEU A 164 -2.19 2.01 3.47
CA LEU A 164 -2.69 0.70 3.88
C LEU A 164 -3.11 0.67 5.37
N GLY A 165 -2.71 1.66 6.15
CA GLY A 165 -2.99 1.72 7.58
C GLY A 165 -2.27 0.68 8.39
N MET A 166 -1.09 0.26 7.95
CA MET A 166 -0.29 -0.74 8.62
C MET A 166 0.17 -0.27 10.00
N VAL A 167 0.20 -1.20 10.95
CA VAL A 167 0.67 -0.99 12.33
C VAL A 167 1.67 -2.07 12.71
N PRO A 168 2.53 -1.84 13.72
CA PRO A 168 3.42 -2.87 14.23
C PRO A 168 2.66 -4.16 14.58
N GLY A 169 3.23 -5.30 14.20
CA GLY A 169 2.59 -6.61 14.33
C GLY A 169 1.95 -7.11 13.02
N ASP A 170 1.67 -6.25 12.06
CA ASP A 170 1.17 -6.66 10.75
C ASP A 170 2.26 -7.36 9.92
N THR A 171 1.83 -8.13 8.93
CA THR A 171 2.72 -8.74 7.94
C THR A 171 2.57 -8.08 6.57
N LEU A 172 3.67 -8.00 5.83
CA LEU A 172 3.71 -7.47 4.48
C LEU A 172 4.33 -8.50 3.53
N ASP A 173 3.57 -8.87 2.51
CA ASP A 173 4.09 -9.62 1.37
C ASP A 173 4.53 -8.62 0.28
N ASP A 174 5.83 -8.49 0.08
CA ASP A 174 6.42 -7.77 -1.04
C ASP A 174 6.56 -8.75 -2.21
N LEU A 175 5.60 -8.72 -3.15
CA LEU A 175 5.47 -9.73 -4.21
C LEU A 175 6.52 -9.56 -5.32
N PHE A 176 7.11 -8.38 -5.44
CA PHE A 176 8.17 -8.06 -6.41
C PHE A 176 9.26 -7.29 -5.69
N PRO A 177 10.05 -7.96 -4.84
CA PRO A 177 10.92 -7.29 -3.89
C PRO A 177 12.03 -6.46 -4.54
N GLY A 178 12.47 -6.80 -5.76
CA GLY A 178 13.57 -6.11 -6.41
C GLY A 178 14.77 -5.95 -5.48
N THR A 179 15.09 -4.73 -5.06
CA THR A 179 16.15 -4.49 -4.07
C THR A 179 15.75 -4.87 -2.62
N GLY A 180 14.53 -5.27 -2.38
CA GLY A 180 14.00 -5.62 -1.05
C GLY A 180 13.82 -4.43 -0.09
N ILE A 181 13.86 -3.21 -0.59
CA ILE A 181 13.83 -2.01 0.28
C ILE A 181 12.51 -1.87 1.04
N VAL A 182 11.37 -2.22 0.42
CA VAL A 182 10.04 -2.10 1.04
C VAL A 182 9.91 -3.10 2.17
N GLY A 183 10.22 -4.37 1.94
CA GLY A 183 10.18 -5.41 2.96
C GLY A 183 11.13 -5.14 4.13
N ARG A 184 12.38 -4.68 3.84
CA ARG A 184 13.33 -4.31 4.90
C ARG A 184 12.87 -3.12 5.72
N ALA A 185 12.27 -2.11 5.11
CA ALA A 185 11.74 -0.95 5.82
C ALA A 185 10.62 -1.36 6.77
N TRP A 186 9.72 -2.26 6.32
CA TRP A 186 8.67 -2.79 7.19
C TRP A 186 9.24 -3.61 8.35
N ALA A 187 10.17 -4.51 8.09
CA ALA A 187 10.83 -5.30 9.14
C ALA A 187 11.49 -4.42 10.21
N SER A 188 12.16 -3.34 9.78
CA SER A 188 12.82 -2.40 10.71
C SER A 188 11.84 -1.67 11.62
N LEU A 189 10.66 -1.30 11.12
CA LEU A 189 9.60 -0.68 11.91
C LEU A 189 9.04 -1.64 12.97
N ASN A 190 8.87 -2.92 12.62
CA ASN A 190 8.40 -3.94 13.54
C ASN A 190 9.39 -4.23 14.69
N VAL A 191 10.68 -4.29 14.39
CA VAL A 191 11.72 -4.50 15.41
C VAL A 191 11.78 -3.33 16.39
N GLY A 192 11.71 -2.08 15.89
CA GLY A 192 11.71 -0.88 16.73
C GLY A 192 10.53 -0.83 17.70
N ALA A 193 9.35 -1.27 17.26
CA ALA A 193 8.15 -1.31 18.11
C ALA A 193 8.22 -2.37 19.22
N ALA A 194 8.88 -3.50 18.97
CA ALA A 194 9.08 -4.57 19.97
C ALA A 194 10.08 -4.18 21.07
N GLN A 195 10.90 -3.16 20.86
CA GLN A 195 11.92 -2.69 21.82
C GLN A 195 11.48 -1.51 22.68
N LEU A 196 10.31 -0.92 22.45
CA LEU A 196 9.79 0.12 23.34
C LEU A 196 9.30 -0.53 24.64
N PRO A 197 9.88 -0.20 25.82
CA PRO A 197 9.38 -0.72 27.08
C PRO A 197 7.93 -0.28 27.27
N LEU A 198 7.06 -1.23 27.63
CA LEU A 198 5.73 -0.91 28.17
C LEU A 198 5.94 0.04 29.34
N PHE A 199 5.52 1.27 29.23
CA PHE A 199 5.46 2.20 30.35
C PHE A 199 4.43 1.65 31.33
N ASP A 200 4.88 0.90 32.32
CA ASP A 200 4.13 0.62 33.52
C ASP A 200 3.98 1.93 34.31
N GLY A 201 3.00 2.71 33.90
CA GLY A 201 2.56 3.90 34.65
C GLY A 201 1.71 3.49 35.84
N ALA A 202 2.33 3.03 36.92
CA ALA A 202 1.66 3.01 38.21
C ALA A 202 1.59 4.44 38.77
N PRO A 203 0.40 4.98 39.03
CA PRO A 203 0.28 6.26 39.73
C PRO A 203 0.66 6.07 41.22
N ARG A 204 1.50 6.96 41.72
CA ARG A 204 1.68 7.18 43.15
C ARG A 204 0.59 8.09 43.65
#